data_5e263c50239b6cd6a429833d7be98126
#
_entry.id   5e263c50239b6cd6a429833d7be98126
#
_cell.length_a   1.000
_cell.length_b   1.000
_cell.length_c   1.000
_cell.angle_alpha   90.00
_cell.angle_beta   90.00
_cell.angle_gamma   90.00
#
_symmetry.space_group_name_H-M   'P 1'
#
loop_
_entity.id
_entity.type
_entity.pdbx_description
1 polymer ?
#
loop_
_entity_poly.entity_id
_entity_poly.type
_entity_poly.pdbx_seq_one_letter_code
_entity_poly.pdbx_strand_id
1 'polypeptide(L)'
;MLLEEIKEKFASMKFESSREIDNIETNHRVYAIKFGNEYGVGISFTSDIEVNEEFSSVSFRTIELKDQGKLLYLSCENSDLRNYFASFCVSFIDEENIDEVVRDPLEWWQNWSQLLGNRKYDKKPYSLLSELIAVKSLYVDNKELVWGGPDFRSHDIELGEFDVEVKSTLLKSKTEITISSLYQFDFQKKLFLYFINLVSSNRCWR
;
A
#
# COMPACT_ATOMS: atom_id res chain seq x y z
N MET A 1 -25.66 -1.03 -9.25
CA MET A 1 -24.66 -0.03 -8.79
C MET A 1 -23.27 -0.65 -8.89
N LEU A 2 -22.31 0.04 -9.49
CA LEU A 2 -20.99 -0.48 -9.86
C LEU A 2 -20.24 -1.22 -8.72
N LEU A 3 -20.26 -0.67 -7.52
CA LEU A 3 -19.61 -1.30 -6.35
C LEU A 3 -20.17 -2.71 -6.05
N GLU A 4 -21.45 -2.88 -6.11
CA GLU A 4 -22.06 -4.19 -5.82
C GLU A 4 -21.77 -5.18 -6.94
N GLU A 5 -21.72 -4.74 -8.19
CA GLU A 5 -21.31 -5.58 -9.32
C GLU A 5 -19.87 -6.08 -9.16
N ILE A 6 -18.93 -5.21 -8.77
CA ILE A 6 -17.54 -5.60 -8.51
C ILE A 6 -17.47 -6.62 -7.37
N LYS A 7 -18.17 -6.38 -6.24
CA LYS A 7 -18.21 -7.31 -5.11
C LYS A 7 -18.78 -8.67 -5.49
N GLU A 8 -19.87 -8.70 -6.27
CA GLU A 8 -20.48 -9.94 -6.73
C GLU A 8 -19.55 -10.71 -7.68
N LYS A 9 -18.91 -9.99 -8.63
CA LYS A 9 -17.93 -10.63 -9.52
C LYS A 9 -16.77 -11.21 -8.71
N PHE A 10 -16.17 -10.46 -7.78
CA PHE A 10 -15.10 -10.98 -6.91
C PHE A 10 -15.54 -12.18 -6.05
N ALA A 11 -16.75 -12.16 -5.52
CA ALA A 11 -17.27 -13.27 -4.70
C ALA A 11 -17.55 -14.54 -5.51
N SER A 12 -17.97 -14.37 -6.77
CA SER A 12 -18.35 -15.49 -7.63
C SER A 12 -17.20 -16.15 -8.39
N MET A 13 -16.03 -15.50 -8.50
CA MET A 13 -14.85 -16.02 -9.18
C MET A 13 -14.08 -16.99 -8.26
N LYS A 14 -14.15 -18.28 -8.55
CA LYS A 14 -13.44 -19.33 -7.78
C LYS A 14 -12.08 -19.69 -8.37
N PHE A 15 -11.89 -19.50 -9.67
CA PHE A 15 -10.69 -19.85 -10.43
C PHE A 15 -10.15 -18.61 -11.15
N GLU A 16 -8.95 -18.72 -11.70
CA GLU A 16 -8.39 -17.70 -12.60
C GLU A 16 -9.39 -17.43 -13.74
N SER A 17 -9.83 -16.22 -13.80
CA SER A 17 -10.84 -15.77 -14.78
C SER A 17 -10.89 -14.26 -14.87
N SER A 18 -11.37 -13.80 -16.02
CA SER A 18 -11.73 -12.40 -16.24
C SER A 18 -13.19 -12.30 -16.64
N ARG A 19 -13.89 -11.26 -16.17
CA ARG A 19 -15.29 -11.00 -16.52
C ARG A 19 -15.45 -9.51 -16.79
N GLU A 20 -16.00 -9.19 -17.94
CA GLU A 20 -16.27 -7.80 -18.31
C GLU A 20 -17.25 -7.14 -17.34
N ILE A 21 -17.04 -5.87 -17.04
CA ILE A 21 -17.92 -5.01 -16.23
C ILE A 21 -18.67 -4.12 -17.20
N ASP A 22 -19.99 -4.32 -17.28
CA ASP A 22 -20.81 -3.75 -18.36
C ASP A 22 -21.48 -2.40 -17.98
N ASN A 23 -21.59 -2.09 -16.69
CA ASN A 23 -22.34 -0.92 -16.21
C ASN A 23 -21.46 0.34 -16.05
N ILE A 24 -20.59 0.61 -17.03
CA ILE A 24 -19.73 1.80 -17.07
C ILE A 24 -19.84 2.43 -18.44
N GLU A 25 -20.17 3.72 -18.50
CA GLU A 25 -20.20 4.50 -19.74
C GLU A 25 -18.77 5.00 -20.07
N THR A 26 -17.99 4.15 -20.74
CA THR A 26 -16.60 4.45 -21.12
C THR A 26 -16.26 3.84 -22.47
N ASN A 27 -15.24 4.41 -23.14
CA ASN A 27 -14.66 3.84 -24.36
C ASN A 27 -13.67 2.71 -24.09
N HIS A 28 -13.36 2.44 -22.81
CA HIS A 28 -12.41 1.41 -22.39
C HIS A 28 -13.18 0.15 -21.95
N ARG A 29 -12.65 -1.03 -22.31
CA ARG A 29 -13.16 -2.27 -21.74
C ARG A 29 -12.60 -2.46 -20.35
N VAL A 30 -13.45 -2.81 -19.43
CA VAL A 30 -13.12 -2.99 -18.01
C VAL A 30 -13.47 -4.41 -17.59
N TYR A 31 -12.57 -5.04 -16.83
CA TYR A 31 -12.70 -6.42 -16.42
C TYR A 31 -12.50 -6.58 -14.91
N ALA A 32 -13.35 -7.34 -14.26
CA ALA A 32 -13.03 -7.94 -12.98
C ALA A 32 -12.16 -9.18 -13.24
N ILE A 33 -11.04 -9.29 -12.55
CA ILE A 33 -10.02 -10.32 -12.81
C ILE A 33 -9.65 -11.01 -11.49
N LYS A 34 -9.55 -12.33 -11.54
CA LYS A 34 -8.92 -13.14 -10.51
C LYS A 34 -7.72 -13.87 -11.11
N PHE A 35 -6.55 -13.69 -10.50
CA PHE A 35 -5.31 -14.31 -10.91
C PHE A 35 -4.55 -14.87 -9.70
N GLY A 36 -4.48 -16.19 -9.57
CA GLY A 36 -3.94 -16.82 -8.36
C GLY A 36 -4.72 -16.44 -7.10
N ASN A 37 -4.04 -15.83 -6.14
CA ASN A 37 -4.64 -15.31 -4.90
C ASN A 37 -5.12 -13.87 -5.03
N GLU A 38 -4.73 -13.19 -6.11
CA GLU A 38 -5.11 -11.81 -6.36
C GLU A 38 -6.50 -11.70 -6.97
N TYR A 39 -7.18 -10.63 -6.65
CA TYR A 39 -8.40 -10.19 -7.30
C TYR A 39 -8.30 -8.68 -7.57
N GLY A 40 -8.85 -8.23 -8.67
CA GLY A 40 -8.72 -6.85 -9.08
C GLY A 40 -9.55 -6.48 -10.28
N VAL A 41 -9.32 -5.28 -10.77
CA VAL A 41 -9.94 -4.75 -11.98
C VAL A 41 -8.87 -4.36 -13.00
N GLY A 42 -9.16 -4.60 -14.28
CA GLY A 42 -8.27 -4.26 -15.39
C GLY A 42 -8.98 -3.37 -16.39
N ILE A 43 -8.27 -2.34 -16.87
CA ILE A 43 -8.73 -1.42 -17.93
C ILE A 43 -7.95 -1.73 -19.20
N SER A 44 -8.61 -1.83 -20.37
CA SER A 44 -7.94 -2.00 -21.65
C SER A 44 -6.94 -0.86 -21.92
N PHE A 45 -5.70 -1.21 -22.30
CA PHE A 45 -4.60 -0.28 -22.38
C PHE A 45 -3.78 -0.50 -23.64
N THR A 46 -3.56 0.54 -24.43
CA THR A 46 -2.88 0.44 -25.72
C THR A 46 -1.52 1.15 -25.76
N SER A 47 -1.15 1.86 -24.69
CA SER A 47 0.13 2.56 -24.61
C SER A 47 1.29 1.59 -24.34
N ASP A 48 2.50 1.99 -24.76
CA ASP A 48 3.75 1.27 -24.50
C ASP A 48 4.29 1.47 -23.08
N ILE A 49 3.63 2.31 -22.26
CA ILE A 49 4.02 2.54 -20.88
C ILE A 49 3.90 1.22 -20.08
N GLU A 50 4.98 0.86 -19.40
CA GLU A 50 4.97 -0.25 -18.44
C GLU A 50 4.81 0.30 -17.03
N VAL A 51 3.83 -0.25 -16.33
CA VAL A 51 3.54 0.08 -14.93
C VAL A 51 3.86 -1.14 -14.08
N ASN A 52 4.58 -0.94 -12.99
CA ASN A 52 4.86 -1.99 -12.00
C ASN A 52 5.08 -1.34 -10.63
N GLU A 53 3.97 -1.02 -9.99
CA GLU A 53 3.93 -0.33 -8.71
C GLU A 53 3.24 -1.19 -7.66
N GLU A 54 3.74 -1.15 -6.44
CA GLU A 54 3.19 -1.89 -5.31
C GLU A 54 3.06 -0.99 -4.08
N PHE A 55 2.03 -1.26 -3.31
CA PHE A 55 1.76 -0.59 -2.06
C PHE A 55 1.04 -1.52 -1.09
N SER A 56 1.71 -1.94 -0.01
CA SER A 56 1.15 -2.91 0.93
C SER A 56 0.71 -4.19 0.20
N SER A 57 -0.56 -4.53 0.25
CA SER A 57 -1.16 -5.69 -0.44
C SER A 57 -1.80 -5.33 -1.79
N VAL A 58 -1.62 -4.09 -2.27
CA VAL A 58 -2.18 -3.62 -3.54
C VAL A 58 -1.07 -3.50 -4.58
N SER A 59 -1.28 -4.08 -5.76
CA SER A 59 -0.40 -3.93 -6.92
C SER A 59 -1.10 -3.15 -8.02
N PHE A 60 -0.36 -2.29 -8.71
CA PHE A 60 -0.80 -1.62 -9.93
C PHE A 60 0.22 -1.86 -11.03
N ARG A 61 -0.16 -2.63 -12.03
CA ARG A 61 0.77 -3.08 -13.07
C ARG A 61 0.11 -3.27 -14.43
N THR A 62 0.92 -3.23 -15.47
CA THR A 62 0.54 -3.69 -16.80
C THR A 62 0.62 -5.19 -16.86
N ILE A 63 -0.45 -5.82 -17.36
CA ILE A 63 -0.49 -7.25 -17.64
C ILE A 63 -0.98 -7.51 -19.06
N GLU A 64 -0.65 -8.65 -19.62
CA GLU A 64 -1.16 -9.09 -20.91
C GLU A 64 -1.94 -10.38 -20.75
N LEU A 65 -3.22 -10.35 -21.13
CA LEU A 65 -4.09 -11.52 -21.11
C LEU A 65 -4.39 -11.95 -22.53
N LYS A 66 -4.37 -13.26 -22.78
CA LYS A 66 -4.48 -13.87 -24.12
C LYS A 66 -5.67 -13.37 -24.93
N ASP A 67 -6.83 -13.18 -24.28
CA ASP A 67 -8.08 -12.83 -24.95
C ASP A 67 -8.46 -11.35 -24.83
N GLN A 68 -7.86 -10.62 -23.88
CA GLN A 68 -8.15 -9.21 -23.57
C GLN A 68 -7.06 -8.24 -24.02
N GLY A 69 -5.85 -8.77 -24.34
CA GLY A 69 -4.69 -7.96 -24.65
C GLY A 69 -4.06 -7.31 -23.41
N LYS A 70 -3.43 -6.17 -23.64
CA LYS A 70 -2.74 -5.40 -22.59
C LYS A 70 -3.74 -4.65 -21.71
N LEU A 71 -3.59 -4.75 -20.40
CA LEU A 71 -4.45 -4.13 -19.41
C LEU A 71 -3.62 -3.39 -18.36
N LEU A 72 -4.14 -2.26 -17.86
CA LEU A 72 -3.76 -1.69 -16.56
C LEU A 72 -4.52 -2.45 -15.48
N TYR A 73 -3.81 -3.14 -14.62
CA TYR A 73 -4.39 -4.03 -13.61
C TYR A 73 -4.09 -3.54 -12.21
N LEU A 74 -5.16 -3.21 -11.49
CA LEU A 74 -5.14 -2.88 -10.07
C LEU A 74 -5.63 -4.08 -9.29
N SER A 75 -4.82 -4.65 -8.40
CA SER A 75 -5.11 -5.89 -7.68
C SER A 75 -4.76 -5.83 -6.20
N CYS A 76 -5.34 -6.77 -5.44
CA CYS A 76 -5.06 -6.97 -4.03
C CYS A 76 -4.98 -8.47 -3.71
N GLU A 77 -3.96 -8.89 -2.96
CA GLU A 77 -3.80 -10.27 -2.51
C GLU A 77 -4.57 -10.60 -1.23
N ASN A 78 -4.90 -9.58 -0.42
CA ASN A 78 -5.52 -9.78 0.88
C ASN A 78 -7.04 -9.98 0.76
N SER A 79 -7.50 -11.22 0.92
CA SER A 79 -8.91 -11.59 0.84
C SER A 79 -9.80 -10.90 1.89
N ASP A 80 -9.26 -10.55 3.06
CA ASP A 80 -10.01 -9.92 4.15
C ASP A 80 -10.35 -8.47 3.81
N LEU A 81 -9.54 -7.83 2.99
CA LEU A 81 -9.76 -6.47 2.50
C LEU A 81 -10.62 -6.38 1.25
N ARG A 82 -11.10 -7.50 0.69
CA ARG A 82 -11.80 -7.57 -0.60
C ARG A 82 -12.93 -6.55 -0.75
N ASN A 83 -13.76 -6.37 0.26
CA ASN A 83 -14.88 -5.44 0.20
C ASN A 83 -14.46 -3.98 0.22
N TYR A 84 -13.41 -3.66 0.97
CA TYR A 84 -12.82 -2.31 0.99
C TYR A 84 -12.07 -2.02 -0.31
N PHE A 85 -11.34 -3.00 -0.81
CA PHE A 85 -10.64 -2.90 -2.08
C PHE A 85 -11.61 -2.72 -3.26
N ALA A 86 -12.80 -3.33 -3.23
CA ALA A 86 -13.82 -3.09 -4.24
C ALA A 86 -14.23 -1.61 -4.33
N SER A 87 -14.27 -0.89 -3.21
CA SER A 87 -14.53 0.57 -3.21
C SER A 87 -13.39 1.34 -3.86
N PHE A 88 -12.14 0.91 -3.68
CA PHE A 88 -10.99 1.48 -4.35
C PHE A 88 -11.01 1.21 -5.86
N CYS A 89 -11.42 0.00 -6.26
CA CYS A 89 -11.62 -0.33 -7.68
C CYS A 89 -12.65 0.57 -8.36
N VAL A 90 -13.74 0.95 -7.67
CA VAL A 90 -14.72 1.90 -8.24
C VAL A 90 -14.04 3.20 -8.65
N SER A 91 -13.22 3.80 -7.77
CA SER A 91 -12.54 5.05 -8.10
C SER A 91 -11.51 4.91 -9.24
N PHE A 92 -10.94 3.72 -9.42
CA PHE A 92 -10.01 3.43 -10.50
C PHE A 92 -10.69 3.35 -11.88
N ILE A 93 -11.94 2.87 -11.92
CA ILE A 93 -12.70 2.65 -13.15
C ILE A 93 -13.87 3.59 -13.30
N ASP A 94 -13.99 4.62 -12.46
CA ASP A 94 -15.04 5.64 -12.52
C ASP A 94 -14.98 6.38 -13.86
N GLU A 95 -16.15 6.62 -14.43
CA GLU A 95 -16.34 7.30 -15.71
C GLU A 95 -15.63 8.67 -15.79
N GLU A 96 -15.58 9.39 -14.66
CA GLU A 96 -14.92 10.69 -14.57
C GLU A 96 -13.37 10.57 -14.55
N ASN A 97 -12.83 9.44 -14.09
CA ASN A 97 -11.40 9.28 -13.83
C ASN A 97 -10.70 8.35 -14.84
N ILE A 98 -11.42 7.43 -15.47
CA ILE A 98 -10.83 6.35 -16.27
C ILE A 98 -9.93 6.86 -17.42
N ASP A 99 -10.34 7.94 -18.09
CA ASP A 99 -9.55 8.53 -19.17
C ASP A 99 -8.25 9.16 -18.67
N GLU A 100 -8.26 9.69 -17.43
CA GLU A 100 -7.05 10.22 -16.79
C GLU A 100 -6.10 9.10 -16.38
N VAL A 101 -6.64 8.04 -15.79
CA VAL A 101 -5.88 6.82 -15.42
C VAL A 101 -5.18 6.23 -16.65
N VAL A 102 -5.87 6.12 -17.77
CA VAL A 102 -5.31 5.57 -19.00
C VAL A 102 -4.28 6.49 -19.63
N ARG A 103 -4.48 7.81 -19.54
CA ARG A 103 -3.56 8.82 -20.09
C ARG A 103 -2.25 8.89 -19.31
N ASP A 104 -2.30 8.93 -17.99
CA ASP A 104 -1.13 8.99 -17.10
C ASP A 104 -1.29 8.08 -15.88
N PRO A 105 -1.08 6.77 -16.04
CA PRO A 105 -1.28 5.80 -14.97
C PRO A 105 -0.33 6.01 -13.78
N LEU A 106 0.89 6.53 -14.04
CA LEU A 106 1.86 6.74 -12.98
C LEU A 106 1.52 7.97 -12.13
N GLU A 107 1.02 9.04 -12.72
CA GLU A 107 0.54 10.22 -11.99
C GLU A 107 -0.66 9.84 -11.12
N TRP A 108 -1.63 9.11 -11.69
CA TRP A 108 -2.78 8.60 -10.94
C TRP A 108 -2.33 7.79 -9.72
N TRP A 109 -1.41 6.84 -9.91
CA TRP A 109 -0.87 6.02 -8.82
C TRP A 109 -0.15 6.84 -7.75
N GLN A 110 0.65 7.82 -8.15
CA GLN A 110 1.35 8.71 -7.22
C GLN A 110 0.38 9.50 -6.35
N ASN A 111 -0.68 10.04 -6.94
CA ASN A 111 -1.72 10.77 -6.21
C ASN A 111 -2.41 9.88 -5.19
N TRP A 112 -2.80 8.66 -5.57
CA TRP A 112 -3.39 7.69 -4.66
C TRP A 112 -2.44 7.21 -3.57
N SER A 113 -1.21 6.89 -3.90
CA SER A 113 -0.22 6.46 -2.92
C SER A 113 0.10 7.54 -1.89
N GLN A 114 0.04 8.82 -2.27
CA GLN A 114 0.16 9.94 -1.35
C GLN A 114 -1.03 10.05 -0.39
N LEU A 115 -2.26 9.84 -0.88
CA LEU A 115 -3.47 9.83 -0.05
C LEU A 115 -3.49 8.69 0.95
N LEU A 116 -3.02 7.51 0.55
CA LEU A 116 -2.92 6.34 1.41
C LEU A 116 -1.77 6.44 2.44
N GLY A 117 -0.97 7.50 2.39
CA GLY A 117 0.01 7.82 3.44
C GLY A 117 1.34 7.10 3.31
N ASN A 118 1.59 6.40 2.22
CA ASN A 118 2.89 5.78 1.99
C ASN A 118 3.54 6.33 0.72
N ARG A 119 4.43 7.27 0.89
CA ARG A 119 5.56 7.37 -0.03
C ARG A 119 6.27 6.01 -0.05
N LYS A 120 6.78 5.53 -1.20
CA LYS A 120 7.88 4.55 -1.23
C LYS A 120 8.83 4.96 -0.10
N TYR A 121 8.83 4.19 0.96
CA TYR A 121 9.68 4.50 2.10
C TYR A 121 11.11 4.20 1.65
N ASP A 122 11.72 5.18 1.07
CA ASP A 122 13.16 5.30 1.11
C ASP A 122 13.47 5.61 2.60
N LYS A 123 13.37 4.55 3.44
CA LYS A 123 13.69 4.67 4.87
C LYS A 123 15.09 5.21 4.94
N LYS A 124 15.20 6.46 5.32
CA LYS A 124 16.51 7.08 5.49
C LYS A 124 17.33 6.17 6.40
N PRO A 125 18.60 5.90 6.09
CA PRO A 125 19.41 4.95 6.88
C PRO A 125 19.36 5.18 8.39
N TYR A 126 19.21 6.44 8.82
CA TYR A 126 19.08 6.76 10.23
C TYR A 126 17.72 6.37 10.85
N SER A 127 16.63 6.33 10.07
CA SER A 127 15.34 5.84 10.55
C SER A 127 15.40 4.34 10.81
N LEU A 128 15.95 3.57 9.87
CA LEU A 128 16.16 2.14 10.04
C LEU A 128 17.09 1.84 11.24
N LEU A 129 18.16 2.59 11.39
CA LEU A 129 19.07 2.46 12.54
C LEU A 129 18.31 2.72 13.86
N SER A 130 17.43 3.70 13.88
CA SER A 130 16.63 4.02 15.07
C SER A 130 15.65 2.92 15.42
N GLU A 131 14.99 2.31 14.44
CA GLU A 131 14.15 1.14 14.68
C GLU A 131 14.95 -0.02 15.27
N LEU A 132 16.13 -0.33 14.72
CA LEU A 132 17.00 -1.38 15.24
C LEU A 132 17.48 -1.10 16.67
N ILE A 133 17.75 0.17 17.00
CA ILE A 133 18.10 0.59 18.37
C ILE A 133 16.89 0.37 19.29
N ALA A 134 15.68 0.75 18.87
CA ALA A 134 14.46 0.55 19.64
C ALA A 134 14.17 -0.95 19.85
N VAL A 135 14.25 -1.76 18.79
CA VAL A 135 14.12 -3.22 18.85
C VAL A 135 15.12 -3.79 19.86
N LYS A 136 16.40 -3.43 19.77
CA LYS A 136 17.42 -3.91 20.70
C LYS A 136 17.12 -3.52 22.14
N SER A 137 16.64 -2.29 22.38
CA SER A 137 16.35 -1.79 23.72
C SER A 137 15.13 -2.48 24.35
N LEU A 138 14.11 -2.76 23.54
CA LEU A 138 12.85 -3.37 23.99
C LEU A 138 12.91 -4.91 24.05
N TYR A 139 13.78 -5.53 23.27
CA TYR A 139 13.91 -6.99 23.19
C TYR A 139 14.46 -7.61 24.49
N VAL A 140 15.29 -6.89 25.24
CA VAL A 140 15.91 -7.41 26.48
C VAL A 140 14.87 -7.85 27.49
N ASP A 141 13.72 -7.18 27.53
CA ASP A 141 12.66 -7.41 28.52
C ASP A 141 11.43 -8.15 27.95
N ASN A 142 11.34 -8.34 26.62
CA ASN A 142 10.16 -8.87 25.97
C ASN A 142 10.49 -9.90 24.88
N LYS A 143 10.14 -11.17 25.14
CA LYS A 143 10.36 -12.28 24.19
C LYS A 143 9.33 -12.31 23.04
N GLU A 144 8.25 -11.56 23.14
CA GLU A 144 7.14 -11.51 22.17
C GLU A 144 7.24 -10.29 21.23
N LEU A 145 8.41 -9.69 21.12
CA LEU A 145 8.64 -8.56 20.25
C LEU A 145 8.62 -8.99 18.78
N VAL A 146 7.79 -8.34 17.98
CA VAL A 146 7.77 -8.46 16.52
C VAL A 146 8.18 -7.12 15.90
N TRP A 147 9.21 -7.13 15.08
CA TRP A 147 9.62 -5.97 14.32
C TRP A 147 8.89 -5.92 12.98
N GLY A 148 8.00 -4.94 12.81
CA GLY A 148 7.15 -4.78 11.63
C GLY A 148 7.80 -4.02 10.46
N GLY A 149 8.95 -3.41 10.70
CA GLY A 149 9.61 -2.55 9.71
C GLY A 149 9.93 -3.17 8.35
N PRO A 150 10.42 -4.44 8.27
CA PRO A 150 10.63 -5.12 6.99
C PRO A 150 9.33 -5.54 6.29
N ASP A 151 8.28 -5.80 7.06
CA ASP A 151 7.03 -6.37 6.58
C ASP A 151 5.96 -5.30 6.29
N PHE A 152 6.33 -4.02 6.29
CA PHE A 152 5.44 -2.88 6.07
C PHE A 152 4.17 -2.91 6.93
N ARG A 153 4.29 -3.35 8.20
CA ARG A 153 3.18 -3.36 9.16
C ARG A 153 2.77 -1.94 9.56
N SER A 154 1.60 -1.82 10.15
CA SER A 154 1.03 -0.54 10.59
C SER A 154 1.90 0.18 11.61
N HIS A 155 2.65 -0.59 12.42
CA HIS A 155 3.53 -0.10 13.47
C HIS A 155 4.93 -0.69 13.34
N ASP A 156 5.94 0.07 13.77
CA ASP A 156 7.35 -0.34 13.65
C ASP A 156 7.67 -1.55 14.56
N ILE A 157 7.05 -1.64 15.74
CA ILE A 157 7.28 -2.74 16.69
C ILE A 157 5.96 -3.11 17.38
N GLU A 158 5.65 -4.39 17.44
CA GLU A 158 4.52 -4.94 18.17
C GLU A 158 5.01 -5.69 19.42
N LEU A 159 4.38 -5.44 20.58
CA LEU A 159 4.74 -5.98 21.89
C LEU A 159 3.48 -6.49 22.60
N GLY A 160 2.91 -7.62 22.17
CA GLY A 160 1.74 -8.20 22.78
C GLY A 160 0.55 -7.23 22.90
N GLU A 161 0.39 -6.57 24.06
CA GLU A 161 -0.75 -5.68 24.35
C GLU A 161 -0.58 -4.23 23.85
N PHE A 162 0.58 -3.86 23.37
CA PHE A 162 0.86 -2.50 22.89
C PHE A 162 1.78 -2.50 21.68
N ASP A 163 1.70 -1.44 20.90
CA ASP A 163 2.51 -1.20 19.72
C ASP A 163 3.40 0.01 19.93
N VAL A 164 4.52 0.07 19.21
CA VAL A 164 5.49 1.15 19.31
C VAL A 164 5.77 1.70 17.93
N GLU A 165 5.60 3.00 17.81
CA GLU A 165 6.02 3.79 16.64
C GLU A 165 7.37 4.44 16.95
N VAL A 166 8.35 4.26 16.07
CA VAL A 166 9.70 4.80 16.23
C VAL A 166 9.86 6.04 15.36
N LYS A 167 10.14 7.17 15.98
CA LYS A 167 10.45 8.42 15.27
C LYS A 167 11.88 8.84 15.58
N SER A 168 12.57 9.33 14.55
CA SER A 168 13.98 9.76 14.70
C SER A 168 14.27 11.07 13.99
N THR A 169 15.21 11.83 14.53
CA THR A 169 15.71 13.07 13.94
C THR A 169 17.22 13.17 14.02
N LEU A 170 17.82 13.85 13.04
CA LEU A 170 19.22 14.27 13.05
C LEU A 170 19.39 15.73 13.49
N LEU A 171 18.29 16.45 13.74
CA LEU A 171 18.32 17.88 14.06
C LEU A 171 18.67 18.07 15.54
N LYS A 172 19.76 18.80 15.81
CA LYS A 172 20.23 19.08 17.17
C LYS A 172 19.29 19.94 18.02
N SER A 173 18.37 20.69 17.39
CA SER A 173 17.59 21.73 18.07
C SER A 173 16.08 21.64 17.89
N LYS A 174 15.57 20.62 17.19
CA LYS A 174 14.13 20.45 16.96
C LYS A 174 13.67 19.07 17.37
N THR A 175 12.65 19.06 18.21
CA THR A 175 11.90 17.85 18.63
C THR A 175 10.54 17.79 17.94
N GLU A 176 10.46 18.20 16.68
CA GLU A 176 9.23 18.11 15.89
C GLU A 176 9.08 16.71 15.31
N ILE A 177 7.92 16.13 15.52
CA ILE A 177 7.55 14.81 14.99
C ILE A 177 6.46 15.04 13.97
N THR A 178 6.64 14.47 12.78
CA THR A 178 5.59 14.44 11.78
C THR A 178 4.87 13.11 11.84
N ILE A 179 3.56 13.14 12.05
CA ILE A 179 2.67 11.99 11.95
C ILE A 179 2.15 11.98 10.52
N SER A 180 2.54 10.98 9.74
CA SER A 180 2.26 10.92 8.30
C SER A 180 0.92 10.32 7.96
N SER A 181 0.26 9.61 8.89
CA SER A 181 -1.05 9.00 8.65
C SER A 181 -1.87 8.90 9.93
N LEU A 182 -3.17 9.17 9.84
CA LEU A 182 -4.13 8.94 10.92
C LEU A 182 -4.33 7.45 11.23
N TYR A 183 -4.04 6.57 10.28
CA TYR A 183 -4.10 5.11 10.46
C TYR A 183 -3.03 4.58 11.43
N GLN A 184 -1.99 5.36 11.75
CA GLN A 184 -1.04 5.05 12.81
C GLN A 184 -1.68 5.08 14.20
N PHE A 185 -2.92 5.58 14.31
CA PHE A 185 -3.71 5.64 15.55
C PHE A 185 -4.85 4.61 15.56
N ASP A 186 -4.66 3.42 15.02
CA ASP A 186 -5.64 2.35 15.21
C ASP A 186 -5.66 1.92 16.69
N PHE A 187 -6.74 2.30 17.37
CA PHE A 187 -6.88 2.28 18.83
C PHE A 187 -7.21 0.90 19.42
N GLN A 188 -7.01 -0.19 18.69
CA GLN A 188 -7.23 -1.52 19.26
C GLN A 188 -6.22 -1.87 20.35
N LYS A 189 -5.00 -1.32 20.27
CA LYS A 189 -3.95 -1.48 21.25
C LYS A 189 -3.41 -0.12 21.71
N LYS A 190 -2.71 -0.11 22.84
CA LYS A 190 -2.00 1.10 23.31
C LYS A 190 -0.80 1.36 22.40
N LEU A 191 -0.73 2.56 21.83
CA LEU A 191 0.40 2.98 21.02
C LEU A 191 1.37 3.83 21.84
N PHE A 192 2.65 3.46 21.82
CA PHE A 192 3.73 4.23 22.41
C PHE A 192 4.63 4.83 21.32
N LEU A 193 5.13 6.03 21.58
CA LEU A 193 6.10 6.68 20.73
C LEU A 193 7.50 6.51 21.30
N TYR A 194 8.40 5.89 20.54
CA TYR A 194 9.82 5.79 20.85
C TYR A 194 10.59 6.82 20.03
N PHE A 195 11.02 7.91 20.69
CA PHE A 195 11.69 9.01 19.99
C PHE A 195 13.22 8.93 20.18
N ILE A 196 13.97 8.98 19.07
CA ILE A 196 15.43 8.92 19.06
C ILE A 196 15.97 10.18 18.37
N ASN A 197 16.84 10.90 19.09
CA ASN A 197 17.63 11.97 18.52
C ASN A 197 19.04 11.46 18.23
N LEU A 198 19.37 11.33 16.94
CA LEU A 198 20.68 10.88 16.49
C LEU A 198 21.58 12.09 16.24
N VAL A 199 22.80 12.03 16.75
CA VAL A 199 23.80 13.06 16.51
C VAL A 199 24.88 12.50 15.58
N SER A 200 25.10 13.16 14.45
CA SER A 200 26.21 12.84 13.55
C SER A 200 27.55 13.09 14.26
N SER A 201 28.37 12.07 14.39
CA SER A 201 29.74 12.22 14.85
C SER A 201 30.70 12.21 13.66
N ASN A 202 31.58 13.20 13.57
CA ASN A 202 32.67 13.25 12.56
C ASN A 202 33.80 12.29 12.85
N ARG A 203 33.63 11.28 13.72
CA ARG A 203 34.66 10.27 14.00
C ARG A 203 34.55 9.18 12.93
N CYS A 204 35.50 9.20 11.99
CA CYS A 204 35.75 8.01 11.16
C CYS A 204 36.19 6.86 12.09
N TRP A 205 35.49 5.74 11.98
CA TRP A 205 35.96 4.47 12.52
C TRP A 205 37.20 4.08 11.70
N ARG A 206 38.34 4.02 12.35
CA ARG A 206 39.57 3.43 11.79
C ARG A 206 39.61 1.94 12.08
#